data_b490c91da12cf0db970939d334afad69
#
_entry.id   b490c91da12cf0db970939d334afad69
#
_cell.length_a   1.000
_cell.length_b   1.000
_cell.length_c   1.000
_cell.angle_alpha   90.00
_cell.angle_beta   90.00
_cell.angle_gamma   90.00
#
_symmetry.space_group_name_H-M   'P 1'
#
loop_
_entity.id
_entity.type
_entity.pdbx_description
1 polymer ?
#
loop_
_entity_poly.entity_id
_entity_poly.type
_entity_poly.pdbx_seq_one_letter_code
_entity_poly.pdbx_strand_id
1 'polypeptide(L)'
;MNKYEEIARCLKDRIRSGAYIPGQKLPSEAELCREFSASRLSVRSAIGQLAAQGLIRTHQGKGSFVCPGAPSGEPELSFQGASISRTDFFELRRILETEIAGLAAQRAGQETIDHLRELSFQMQRAEREAEMAEADEAFHLLLAEASQNAAIRAVFQMLRPYIHTMMVQNVSVLGADGCTAHLKIVAAIEARNSELAKAHMAEHLNRSMEQTNMLNYVKKLDAPAD
;
A
#
# COMPACT_ATOMS: atom_id res chain seq x y z
N MET A 1 -6.77 4.15 -22.70
CA MET A 1 -5.85 3.06 -22.32
C MET A 1 -6.41 1.76 -22.85
N ASN A 2 -5.62 0.98 -23.56
CA ASN A 2 -6.08 -0.26 -24.17
C ASN A 2 -6.20 -1.36 -23.09
N LYS A 3 -7.15 -2.31 -23.24
CA LYS A 3 -7.41 -3.35 -22.24
C LYS A 3 -6.20 -4.22 -21.91
N TYR A 4 -5.32 -4.49 -22.88
CA TYR A 4 -4.10 -5.26 -22.62
C TYR A 4 -3.07 -4.47 -21.78
N GLU A 5 -3.00 -3.14 -21.93
CA GLU A 5 -2.12 -2.28 -21.14
C GLU A 5 -2.56 -2.24 -19.67
N GLU A 6 -3.88 -2.18 -19.44
CA GLU A 6 -4.48 -2.27 -18.09
C GLU A 6 -4.10 -3.58 -17.40
N ILE A 7 -4.27 -4.72 -18.11
CA ILE A 7 -3.93 -6.05 -17.60
C ILE A 7 -2.42 -6.14 -17.33
N ALA A 8 -1.58 -5.72 -18.27
CA ALA A 8 -0.13 -5.78 -18.12
C ALA A 8 0.33 -4.94 -16.92
N ARG A 9 -0.22 -3.74 -16.73
CA ARG A 9 0.07 -2.89 -15.59
C ARG A 9 -0.34 -3.58 -14.30
N CYS A 10 -1.56 -4.07 -14.19
CA CYS A 10 -2.06 -4.74 -12.99
C CYS A 10 -1.21 -5.95 -12.61
N LEU A 11 -0.87 -6.81 -13.57
CA LEU A 11 0.00 -7.97 -13.32
C LEU A 11 1.43 -7.55 -12.94
N LYS A 12 1.97 -6.51 -13.59
CA LYS A 12 3.27 -5.94 -13.23
C LYS A 12 3.29 -5.41 -11.81
N ASP A 13 2.23 -4.70 -11.40
CA ASP A 13 2.09 -4.17 -10.04
C ASP A 13 1.99 -5.31 -9.01
N ARG A 14 1.28 -6.40 -9.33
CA ARG A 14 1.22 -7.61 -8.48
C ARG A 14 2.57 -8.33 -8.36
N ILE A 15 3.37 -8.39 -9.43
CA ILE A 15 4.73 -8.95 -9.37
C ILE A 15 5.62 -8.04 -8.50
N ARG A 16 5.56 -6.74 -8.71
CA ARG A 16 6.34 -5.77 -7.95
C ARG A 16 5.96 -5.71 -6.49
N SER A 17 4.68 -5.85 -6.17
CA SER A 17 4.18 -5.87 -4.79
C SER A 17 4.46 -7.18 -4.05
N GLY A 18 5.00 -8.20 -4.75
CA GLY A 18 5.21 -9.52 -4.17
C GLY A 18 3.93 -10.37 -4.04
N ALA A 19 2.80 -9.91 -4.58
CA ALA A 19 1.59 -10.74 -4.71
C ALA A 19 1.83 -11.95 -5.62
N TYR A 20 2.79 -11.84 -6.53
CA TYR A 20 3.38 -12.95 -7.27
C TYR A 20 4.89 -12.96 -7.05
N ILE A 21 5.40 -13.98 -6.36
CA ILE A 21 6.84 -14.12 -6.03
C ILE A 21 7.62 -14.78 -7.18
N PRO A 22 8.95 -14.61 -7.26
CA PRO A 22 9.81 -15.30 -8.21
C PRO A 22 9.58 -16.80 -8.22
N GLY A 23 9.54 -17.39 -9.41
CA GLY A 23 9.23 -18.81 -9.61
C GLY A 23 7.75 -19.15 -9.53
N GLN A 24 6.90 -18.27 -9.02
CA GLN A 24 5.48 -18.52 -8.92
C GLN A 24 4.81 -18.55 -10.29
N LYS A 25 3.89 -19.51 -10.45
CA LYS A 25 3.05 -19.61 -11.64
C LYS A 25 1.93 -18.56 -11.58
N LEU A 26 1.80 -17.79 -12.66
CA LEU A 26 0.66 -16.88 -12.84
C LEU A 26 -0.63 -17.69 -13.11
N PRO A 27 -1.81 -17.11 -12.83
CA PRO A 27 -3.07 -17.68 -13.27
C PRO A 27 -3.05 -17.96 -14.77
N SER A 28 -3.77 -19.00 -15.19
CA SER A 28 -3.88 -19.36 -16.62
C SER A 28 -4.52 -18.25 -17.44
N GLU A 29 -4.28 -18.23 -18.75
CA GLU A 29 -4.93 -17.26 -19.66
C GLU A 29 -6.47 -17.27 -19.49
N ALA A 30 -7.07 -18.44 -19.24
CA ALA A 30 -8.51 -18.56 -19.04
C ALA A 30 -9.00 -17.94 -17.72
N GLU A 31 -8.21 -18.06 -16.65
CA GLU A 31 -8.48 -17.41 -15.37
C GLU A 31 -8.32 -15.89 -15.47
N LEU A 32 -7.26 -15.42 -16.12
CA LEU A 32 -7.04 -13.99 -16.37
C LEU A 32 -8.14 -13.39 -17.26
N CYS A 33 -8.62 -14.12 -18.27
CA CYS A 33 -9.76 -13.68 -19.08
C CYS A 33 -11.01 -13.46 -18.24
N ARG A 34 -11.28 -14.34 -17.28
CA ARG A 34 -12.43 -14.23 -16.36
C ARG A 34 -12.23 -13.07 -15.38
N GLU A 35 -11.07 -12.99 -14.76
CA GLU A 35 -10.74 -11.97 -13.77
C GLU A 35 -10.85 -10.55 -14.34
N PHE A 36 -10.25 -10.33 -15.51
CA PHE A 36 -10.23 -8.99 -16.14
C PHE A 36 -11.40 -8.74 -17.12
N SER A 37 -12.32 -9.69 -17.26
CA SER A 37 -13.40 -9.62 -18.26
C SER A 37 -12.85 -9.23 -19.66
N ALA A 38 -11.77 -9.92 -20.07
CA ALA A 38 -10.99 -9.59 -21.26
C ALA A 38 -10.91 -10.73 -22.28
N SER A 39 -10.65 -10.39 -23.53
CA SER A 39 -10.43 -11.36 -24.59
C SER A 39 -9.10 -12.10 -24.38
N ARG A 40 -9.01 -13.34 -24.91
CA ARG A 40 -7.75 -14.11 -24.91
C ARG A 40 -6.61 -13.35 -25.60
N LEU A 41 -6.92 -12.60 -26.66
CA LEU A 41 -5.93 -11.79 -27.38
C LEU A 41 -5.35 -10.70 -26.46
N SER A 42 -6.19 -9.97 -25.73
CA SER A 42 -5.75 -8.94 -24.79
C SER A 42 -4.88 -9.51 -23.66
N VAL A 43 -5.27 -10.67 -23.10
CA VAL A 43 -4.49 -11.34 -22.05
C VAL A 43 -3.14 -11.81 -22.60
N ARG A 44 -3.11 -12.43 -23.78
CA ARG A 44 -1.85 -12.88 -24.41
C ARG A 44 -0.92 -11.71 -24.75
N SER A 45 -1.47 -10.61 -25.22
CA SER A 45 -0.68 -9.39 -25.48
C SER A 45 -0.06 -8.83 -24.19
N ALA A 46 -0.82 -8.82 -23.09
CA ALA A 46 -0.32 -8.41 -21.79
C ALA A 46 0.79 -9.35 -21.26
N ILE A 47 0.59 -10.67 -21.36
CA ILE A 47 1.61 -11.67 -21.01
C ILE A 47 2.86 -11.50 -21.88
N GLY A 48 2.69 -11.32 -23.19
CA GLY A 48 3.80 -11.06 -24.11
C GLY A 48 4.60 -9.81 -23.74
N GLN A 49 3.93 -8.74 -23.35
CA GLN A 49 4.57 -7.51 -22.90
C GLN A 49 5.38 -7.73 -21.60
N LEU A 50 4.84 -8.45 -20.63
CA LEU A 50 5.56 -8.77 -19.39
C LEU A 50 6.76 -9.69 -19.63
N ALA A 51 6.62 -10.65 -20.56
CA ALA A 51 7.73 -11.52 -20.97
C ALA A 51 8.84 -10.74 -21.69
N ALA A 52 8.48 -9.80 -22.58
CA ALA A 52 9.44 -8.91 -23.25
C ALA A 52 10.18 -8.00 -22.25
N GLN A 53 9.55 -7.65 -21.12
CA GLN A 53 10.17 -6.90 -20.02
C GLN A 53 11.00 -7.78 -19.07
N GLY A 54 11.10 -9.10 -19.31
CA GLY A 54 11.82 -10.03 -18.45
C GLY A 54 11.18 -10.30 -17.10
N LEU A 55 9.95 -9.87 -16.89
CA LEU A 55 9.23 -10.05 -15.62
C LEU A 55 8.69 -11.46 -15.45
N ILE A 56 8.34 -12.11 -16.54
CA ILE A 56 7.83 -13.48 -16.56
C ILE A 56 8.48 -14.29 -17.67
N ARG A 57 8.44 -15.62 -17.54
CA ARG A 57 8.82 -16.57 -18.59
C ARG A 57 7.66 -17.51 -18.87
N THR A 58 7.25 -17.63 -20.13
CA THR A 58 6.19 -18.54 -20.55
C THR A 58 6.79 -19.85 -21.02
N HIS A 59 6.33 -20.96 -20.45
CA HIS A 59 6.66 -22.30 -20.89
C HIS A 59 5.45 -22.91 -21.59
N GLN A 60 5.66 -23.40 -22.81
CA GLN A 60 4.59 -23.99 -23.61
C GLN A 60 3.93 -25.17 -22.87
N GLY A 61 2.61 -25.16 -22.75
CA GLY A 61 1.82 -26.18 -22.04
C GLY A 61 1.89 -26.13 -20.51
N LYS A 62 2.85 -25.40 -19.92
CA LYS A 62 3.01 -25.31 -18.46
C LYS A 62 2.48 -24.00 -17.86
N GLY A 63 2.44 -22.92 -18.66
CA GLY A 63 1.97 -21.60 -18.23
C GLY A 63 3.09 -20.57 -18.12
N SER A 64 2.78 -19.42 -17.53
CA SER A 64 3.72 -18.32 -17.32
C SER A 64 4.16 -18.27 -15.86
N PHE A 65 5.44 -18.03 -15.61
CA PHE A 65 6.07 -18.01 -14.29
C PHE A 65 6.83 -16.69 -14.11
N VAL A 66 6.84 -16.17 -12.91
CA VAL A 66 7.63 -14.98 -12.56
C VAL A 66 9.11 -15.33 -12.67
N CYS A 67 9.90 -14.49 -13.34
CA CYS A 67 11.34 -14.73 -13.49
C CYS A 67 12.06 -14.63 -12.14
N PRO A 68 13.12 -15.44 -11.89
CA PRO A 68 13.91 -15.34 -10.66
C PRO A 68 14.56 -13.97 -10.42
N GLY A 69 14.82 -13.23 -11.50
CA GLY A 69 15.36 -11.86 -11.44
C GLY A 69 14.28 -10.77 -11.65
N ALA A 70 12.99 -11.15 -11.69
CA ALA A 70 11.94 -10.16 -11.67
C ALA A 70 12.06 -9.37 -10.36
N PRO A 71 11.90 -8.03 -10.39
CA PRO A 71 11.91 -7.24 -9.17
C PRO A 71 10.73 -7.68 -8.29
N SER A 72 11.01 -8.63 -7.42
CA SER A 72 10.11 -9.20 -6.44
C SER A 72 10.62 -8.81 -5.09
N GLY A 73 9.81 -8.26 -4.34
CA GLY A 73 10.10 -7.65 -3.06
C GLY A 73 10.22 -6.14 -3.25
N GLU A 74 9.59 -5.41 -2.42
CA GLU A 74 9.44 -3.96 -2.34
C GLU A 74 9.17 -3.28 -3.69
N PRO A 75 7.99 -2.71 -3.92
CA PRO A 75 7.80 -1.85 -5.07
C PRO A 75 8.91 -0.82 -5.01
N GLU A 76 9.69 -0.74 -6.06
CA GLU A 76 10.64 0.35 -6.22
C GLU A 76 9.83 1.64 -6.29
N LEU A 77 9.73 2.29 -5.15
CA LEU A 77 9.11 3.60 -5.07
C LEU A 77 10.03 4.53 -5.83
N SER A 78 9.64 4.91 -7.03
CA SER A 78 10.40 5.85 -7.85
C SER A 78 9.71 7.20 -7.83
N PHE A 79 10.35 8.19 -7.26
CA PHE A 79 9.91 9.57 -7.26
C PHE A 79 10.86 10.41 -8.11
N GLN A 80 10.36 10.97 -9.20
CA GLN A 80 11.16 11.75 -10.16
C GLN A 80 12.46 11.06 -10.61
N GLY A 81 12.42 9.73 -10.76
CA GLY A 81 13.57 8.94 -11.20
C GLY A 81 14.54 8.51 -10.09
N ALA A 82 14.31 8.94 -8.85
CA ALA A 82 15.03 8.43 -7.69
C ALA A 82 14.35 7.18 -7.16
N SER A 83 15.11 6.10 -6.98
CA SER A 83 14.65 4.89 -6.27
C SER A 83 14.58 5.20 -4.78
N ILE A 84 13.41 5.00 -4.18
CA ILE A 84 13.16 5.26 -2.76
C ILE A 84 12.96 3.92 -2.08
N SER A 85 13.77 3.63 -1.06
CA SER A 85 13.57 2.43 -0.26
C SER A 85 12.29 2.55 0.59
N ARG A 86 11.73 1.41 0.97
CA ARG A 86 10.59 1.37 1.89
C ARG A 86 10.93 2.05 3.22
N THR A 87 12.13 1.83 3.74
CA THR A 87 12.61 2.45 4.98
C THR A 87 12.61 3.97 4.87
N ASP A 88 13.16 4.52 3.78
CA ASP A 88 13.20 5.98 3.54
C ASP A 88 11.76 6.54 3.46
N PHE A 89 10.83 5.79 2.84
CA PHE A 89 9.44 6.22 2.73
C PHE A 89 8.72 6.20 4.09
N PHE A 90 8.93 5.18 4.92
CA PHE A 90 8.40 5.16 6.29
C PHE A 90 9.01 6.26 7.16
N GLU A 91 10.29 6.54 7.01
CA GLU A 91 10.95 7.64 7.72
C GLU A 91 10.35 9.00 7.33
N LEU A 92 10.13 9.22 6.03
CA LEU A 92 9.44 10.41 5.53
C LEU A 92 8.02 10.52 6.11
N ARG A 93 7.23 9.44 6.07
CA ARG A 93 5.89 9.40 6.65
C ARG A 93 5.92 9.75 8.13
N ARG A 94 6.83 9.15 8.89
CA ARG A 94 6.96 9.40 10.33
C ARG A 94 7.23 10.88 10.63
N ILE A 95 8.11 11.51 9.87
CA ILE A 95 8.40 12.94 10.02
C ILE A 95 7.17 13.79 9.69
N LEU A 96 6.54 13.56 8.55
CA LEU A 96 5.42 14.36 8.09
C LEU A 96 4.14 14.11 8.89
N GLU A 97 3.72 12.87 9.04
CA GLU A 97 2.42 12.53 9.62
C GLU A 97 2.37 12.76 11.13
N THR A 98 3.51 12.65 11.82
CA THR A 98 3.61 13.04 13.23
C THR A 98 3.27 14.52 13.40
N GLU A 99 3.86 15.40 12.62
CA GLU A 99 3.58 16.84 12.68
C GLU A 99 2.17 17.19 12.20
N ILE A 100 1.68 16.47 11.17
CA ILE A 100 0.32 16.60 10.67
C ILE A 100 -0.71 16.25 11.76
N ALA A 101 -0.52 15.18 12.52
CA ALA A 101 -1.40 14.82 13.63
C ALA A 101 -1.45 15.92 14.70
N GLY A 102 -0.31 16.51 15.02
CA GLY A 102 -0.23 17.64 15.93
C GLY A 102 -0.99 18.87 15.42
N LEU A 103 -0.87 19.19 14.13
CA LEU A 103 -1.61 20.30 13.51
C LEU A 103 -3.12 19.99 13.44
N ALA A 104 -3.50 18.76 13.13
CA ALA A 104 -4.90 18.35 13.13
C ALA A 104 -5.54 18.50 14.51
N ALA A 105 -4.83 18.17 15.58
CA ALA A 105 -5.32 18.37 16.94
C ALA A 105 -5.62 19.85 17.25
N GLN A 106 -4.89 20.78 16.66
CA GLN A 106 -5.10 22.20 16.85
C GLN A 106 -6.22 22.77 15.96
N ARG A 107 -6.46 22.19 14.76
CA ARG A 107 -7.21 22.84 13.69
C ARG A 107 -8.44 22.09 13.22
N ALA A 108 -8.53 20.76 13.42
CA ALA A 108 -9.64 19.96 12.91
C ALA A 108 -10.99 20.43 13.47
N GLY A 109 -11.98 20.55 12.58
CA GLY A 109 -13.37 20.74 12.99
C GLY A 109 -14.01 19.45 13.48
N GLN A 110 -15.16 19.54 14.17
CA GLN A 110 -15.84 18.37 14.71
C GLN A 110 -16.25 17.37 13.63
N GLU A 111 -16.76 17.84 12.51
CA GLU A 111 -17.12 16.99 11.35
C GLU A 111 -15.94 16.16 10.85
N THR A 112 -14.75 16.77 10.77
CA THR A 112 -13.52 16.07 10.36
C THR A 112 -13.12 15.01 11.40
N ILE A 113 -13.24 15.31 12.69
CA ILE A 113 -12.94 14.38 13.78
C ILE A 113 -13.89 13.18 13.72
N ASP A 114 -15.18 13.42 13.51
CA ASP A 114 -16.19 12.36 13.38
C ASP A 114 -15.94 11.48 12.16
N HIS A 115 -15.52 12.06 11.06
CA HIS A 115 -15.14 11.31 9.86
C HIS A 115 -13.86 10.47 10.06
N LEU A 116 -12.83 11.01 10.71
CA LEU A 116 -11.63 10.24 11.08
C LEU A 116 -11.99 9.05 11.99
N ARG A 117 -12.92 9.25 12.93
CA ARG A 117 -13.42 8.17 13.80
C ARG A 117 -14.17 7.10 13.00
N GLU A 118 -15.03 7.51 12.06
CA GLU A 118 -15.76 6.56 11.21
C GLU A 118 -14.82 5.75 10.32
N LEU A 119 -13.80 6.36 9.72
CA LEU A 119 -12.77 5.64 8.95
C LEU A 119 -12.04 4.61 9.83
N SER A 120 -11.73 4.96 11.09
CA SER A 120 -11.12 4.02 12.04
C SER A 120 -12.03 2.82 12.34
N PHE A 121 -13.34 3.03 12.45
CA PHE A 121 -14.31 1.94 12.61
C PHE A 121 -14.51 1.14 11.33
N GLN A 122 -14.43 1.75 10.14
CA GLN A 122 -14.47 1.03 8.87
C GLN A 122 -13.31 0.06 8.75
N MET A 123 -12.09 0.46 9.13
CA MET A 123 -10.94 -0.44 9.21
C MET A 123 -11.20 -1.63 10.12
N GLN A 124 -11.81 -1.41 11.30
CA GLN A 124 -12.13 -2.51 12.25
C GLN A 124 -13.16 -3.50 11.72
N ARG A 125 -14.12 -3.01 10.91
CA ARG A 125 -15.23 -3.82 10.38
C ARG A 125 -14.92 -4.40 9.01
N ALA A 126 -13.80 -4.02 8.39
CA ALA A 126 -13.42 -4.49 7.06
C ALA A 126 -13.22 -6.01 7.04
N GLU A 127 -13.94 -6.70 6.17
CA GLU A 127 -13.81 -8.14 5.96
C GLU A 127 -12.73 -8.46 4.93
N ARG A 128 -12.39 -7.50 4.08
CA ARG A 128 -11.40 -7.65 3.01
C ARG A 128 -10.21 -6.73 3.25
N GLU A 129 -9.01 -7.23 3.01
CA GLU A 129 -7.78 -6.44 3.11
C GLU A 129 -7.82 -5.16 2.26
N ALA A 130 -8.46 -5.21 1.09
CA ALA A 130 -8.60 -4.05 0.23
C ALA A 130 -9.44 -2.93 0.88
N GLU A 131 -10.53 -3.28 1.55
CA GLU A 131 -11.39 -2.32 2.25
C GLU A 131 -10.66 -1.66 3.41
N MET A 132 -9.88 -2.47 4.15
CA MET A 132 -9.05 -1.95 5.25
C MET A 132 -7.99 -0.97 4.71
N ALA A 133 -7.29 -1.33 3.61
CA ALA A 133 -6.28 -0.48 3.00
C ALA A 133 -6.86 0.84 2.46
N GLU A 134 -8.06 0.80 1.87
CA GLU A 134 -8.76 1.99 1.39
C GLU A 134 -9.15 2.93 2.54
N ALA A 135 -9.67 2.38 3.65
CA ALA A 135 -10.03 3.18 4.82
C ALA A 135 -8.80 3.77 5.52
N ASP A 136 -7.70 3.02 5.59
CA ASP A 136 -6.42 3.46 6.15
C ASP A 136 -5.81 4.60 5.31
N GLU A 137 -5.77 4.45 3.97
CA GLU A 137 -5.35 5.51 3.06
C GLU A 137 -6.20 6.78 3.24
N ALA A 138 -7.53 6.62 3.28
CA ALA A 138 -8.47 7.72 3.44
C ALA A 138 -8.25 8.44 4.79
N PHE A 139 -7.96 7.71 5.87
CA PHE A 139 -7.65 8.28 7.18
C PHE A 139 -6.43 9.21 7.11
N HIS A 140 -5.32 8.75 6.57
CA HIS A 140 -4.09 9.54 6.47
C HIS A 140 -4.23 10.77 5.54
N LEU A 141 -4.98 10.64 4.45
CA LEU A 141 -5.29 11.77 3.57
C LEU A 141 -6.17 12.81 4.28
N LEU A 142 -7.22 12.38 4.98
CA LEU A 142 -8.11 13.27 5.73
C LEU A 142 -7.36 13.97 6.87
N LEU A 143 -6.42 13.28 7.50
CA LEU A 143 -5.57 13.87 8.52
C LEU A 143 -4.69 14.99 7.94
N ALA A 144 -4.14 14.81 6.74
CA ALA A 144 -3.39 15.86 6.04
C ALA A 144 -4.28 17.06 5.68
N GLU A 145 -5.55 16.83 5.32
CA GLU A 145 -6.53 17.92 5.10
C GLU A 145 -6.86 18.65 6.41
N ALA A 146 -7.00 17.91 7.52
CA ALA A 146 -7.27 18.44 8.86
C ALA A 146 -6.15 19.36 9.37
N SER A 147 -4.94 19.23 8.83
CA SER A 147 -3.83 20.15 9.14
C SER A 147 -4.10 21.58 8.66
N GLN A 148 -5.08 21.81 7.77
CA GLN A 148 -5.42 23.08 7.15
C GLN A 148 -4.19 23.80 6.52
N ASN A 149 -3.23 23.02 6.05
CA ASN A 149 -2.04 23.50 5.37
C ASN A 149 -2.05 23.05 3.91
N ALA A 150 -2.22 23.98 2.98
CA ALA A 150 -2.32 23.69 1.55
C ALA A 150 -1.06 23.01 0.99
N ALA A 151 0.14 23.34 1.49
CA ALA A 151 1.37 22.70 1.06
C ALA A 151 1.46 21.24 1.53
N ILE A 152 1.09 20.95 2.77
CA ILE A 152 1.00 19.58 3.30
C ILE A 152 0.01 18.76 2.46
N ARG A 153 -1.17 19.30 2.20
CA ARG A 153 -2.18 18.62 1.36
C ARG A 153 -1.63 18.30 -0.03
N ALA A 154 -0.97 19.26 -0.68
CA ALA A 154 -0.38 19.06 -2.01
C ALA A 154 0.70 17.95 -1.99
N VAL A 155 1.58 17.95 -1.00
CA VAL A 155 2.59 16.89 -0.83
C VAL A 155 1.94 15.53 -0.61
N PHE A 156 0.91 15.43 0.23
CA PHE A 156 0.21 14.18 0.48
C PHE A 156 -0.53 13.65 -0.75
N GLN A 157 -1.18 14.52 -1.53
CA GLN A 157 -1.78 14.11 -2.81
C GLN A 157 -0.74 13.55 -3.79
N MET A 158 0.46 14.10 -3.81
CA MET A 158 1.56 13.61 -4.64
C MET A 158 2.10 12.27 -4.13
N LEU A 159 2.10 12.04 -2.80
CA LEU A 159 2.54 10.79 -2.18
C LEU A 159 1.47 9.70 -2.19
N ARG A 160 0.22 10.03 -2.48
CA ARG A 160 -0.92 9.12 -2.44
C ARG A 160 -0.71 7.77 -3.14
N PRO A 161 -0.18 7.68 -4.39
CA PRO A 161 0.04 6.40 -5.06
C PRO A 161 1.01 5.49 -4.30
N TYR A 162 1.97 6.07 -3.59
CA TYR A 162 2.95 5.35 -2.79
C TYR A 162 2.35 4.88 -1.47
N ILE A 163 1.56 5.75 -0.81
CA ILE A 163 0.81 5.42 0.41
C ILE A 163 -0.12 4.24 0.11
N HIS A 164 -0.93 4.30 -0.94
CA HIS A 164 -1.82 3.22 -1.35
C HIS A 164 -1.08 1.88 -1.53
N THR A 165 0.03 1.90 -2.27
CA THR A 165 0.84 0.71 -2.51
C THR A 165 1.36 0.10 -1.21
N MET A 166 1.79 0.94 -0.27
CA MET A 166 2.29 0.50 1.04
C MET A 166 1.17 -0.05 1.92
N MET A 167 -0.02 0.59 1.92
CA MET A 167 -1.17 0.13 2.70
C MET A 167 -1.62 -1.27 2.27
N VAL A 168 -1.79 -1.50 0.97
CA VAL A 168 -2.17 -2.83 0.44
C VAL A 168 -1.18 -3.93 0.86
N GLN A 169 0.11 -3.60 1.02
CA GLN A 169 1.13 -4.57 1.44
C GLN A 169 1.16 -4.81 2.94
N ASN A 170 0.76 -3.83 3.74
CA ASN A 170 0.85 -3.88 5.20
C ASN A 170 -0.42 -4.41 5.87
N VAL A 171 -1.57 -4.29 5.21
CA VAL A 171 -2.88 -4.67 5.77
C VAL A 171 -2.92 -6.11 6.25
N SER A 172 -2.30 -7.05 5.52
CA SER A 172 -2.20 -8.46 5.93
C SER A 172 -1.44 -8.68 7.26
N VAL A 173 -0.74 -7.66 7.74
CA VAL A 173 0.14 -7.73 8.92
C VAL A 173 -0.42 -6.94 10.10
N LEU A 174 -1.11 -5.82 9.84
CA LEU A 174 -1.56 -4.88 10.86
C LEU A 174 -2.73 -5.41 11.70
N GLY A 175 -3.61 -6.22 11.12
CA GLY A 175 -4.75 -6.80 11.83
C GLY A 175 -5.55 -5.79 12.67
N ALA A 176 -6.23 -6.25 13.71
CA ALA A 176 -7.04 -5.43 14.62
C ALA A 176 -6.24 -4.39 15.44
N ASP A 177 -4.94 -4.62 15.65
CA ASP A 177 -4.09 -3.73 16.45
C ASP A 177 -3.85 -2.38 15.75
N GLY A 178 -3.76 -2.36 14.42
CA GLY A 178 -3.64 -1.13 13.63
C GLY A 178 -4.83 -0.19 13.83
N CYS A 179 -6.04 -0.74 13.82
CA CYS A 179 -7.27 0.05 13.99
C CYS A 179 -7.37 0.72 15.36
N THR A 180 -6.87 0.06 16.42
CA THR A 180 -6.83 0.64 17.77
C THR A 180 -5.90 1.84 17.86
N ALA A 181 -4.80 1.84 17.09
CA ALA A 181 -3.87 2.96 17.03
C ALA A 181 -4.52 4.22 16.44
N HIS A 182 -5.32 4.08 15.37
CA HIS A 182 -6.05 5.20 14.76
C HIS A 182 -7.04 5.84 15.73
N LEU A 183 -7.79 5.04 16.50
CA LEU A 183 -8.71 5.56 17.50
C LEU A 183 -7.99 6.35 18.62
N LYS A 184 -6.78 5.96 19.01
CA LYS A 184 -5.97 6.72 19.97
C LYS A 184 -5.56 8.09 19.39
N ILE A 185 -5.19 8.12 18.11
CA ILE A 185 -4.86 9.39 17.42
C ILE A 185 -6.10 10.29 17.39
N VAL A 186 -7.27 9.75 17.00
CA VAL A 186 -8.52 10.51 16.96
C VAL A 186 -8.89 11.06 18.36
N ALA A 187 -8.78 10.25 19.40
CA ALA A 187 -9.05 10.69 20.77
C ALA A 187 -8.13 11.83 21.22
N ALA A 188 -6.84 11.79 20.85
CA ALA A 188 -5.90 12.86 21.15
C ALA A 188 -6.23 14.15 20.37
N ILE A 189 -6.68 14.03 19.11
CA ILE A 189 -7.13 15.16 18.28
C ILE A 189 -8.38 15.79 18.87
N GLU A 190 -9.36 14.99 19.27
CA GLU A 190 -10.59 15.45 19.92
C GLU A 190 -10.31 16.17 21.26
N ALA A 191 -9.35 15.64 22.03
CA ALA A 191 -8.89 16.27 23.28
C ALA A 191 -8.02 17.52 23.01
N ARG A 192 -7.80 17.93 21.76
CA ARG A 192 -6.94 19.06 21.39
C ARG A 192 -5.50 18.93 21.92
N ASN A 193 -5.05 17.71 22.17
CA ASN A 193 -3.72 17.41 22.69
C ASN A 193 -2.74 17.11 21.54
N SER A 194 -2.06 18.17 21.06
CA SER A 194 -1.12 18.09 19.94
C SER A 194 0.03 17.11 20.20
N GLU A 195 0.62 17.16 21.41
CA GLU A 195 1.77 16.31 21.72
C GLU A 195 1.37 14.83 21.83
N LEU A 196 0.20 14.54 22.39
CA LEU A 196 -0.32 13.18 22.45
C LEU A 196 -0.70 12.64 21.07
N ALA A 197 -1.28 13.47 20.20
CA ALA A 197 -1.57 13.10 18.82
C ALA A 197 -0.30 12.76 18.05
N LYS A 198 0.76 13.56 18.19
CA LYS A 198 2.09 13.29 17.64
C LYS A 198 2.66 11.98 18.15
N ALA A 199 2.61 11.75 19.47
CA ALA A 199 3.14 10.53 20.08
C ALA A 199 2.44 9.27 19.55
N HIS A 200 1.10 9.29 19.47
CA HIS A 200 0.34 8.15 18.95
C HIS A 200 0.57 7.91 17.46
N MET A 201 0.71 8.96 16.65
CA MET A 201 1.04 8.81 15.24
C MET A 201 2.44 8.22 15.05
N ALA A 202 3.43 8.70 15.78
CA ALA A 202 4.79 8.17 15.73
C ALA A 202 4.84 6.70 16.15
N GLU A 203 4.14 6.31 17.21
CA GLU A 203 4.01 4.92 17.67
C GLU A 203 3.36 4.04 16.58
N HIS A 204 2.25 4.51 15.99
CA HIS A 204 1.55 3.81 14.91
C HIS A 204 2.46 3.51 13.73
N LEU A 205 3.19 4.52 13.23
CA LEU A 205 4.07 4.37 12.08
C LEU A 205 5.31 3.51 12.38
N ASN A 206 5.87 3.59 13.59
CA ASN A 206 6.97 2.72 14.00
C ASN A 206 6.53 1.25 14.03
N ARG A 207 5.36 0.94 14.59
CA ARG A 207 4.80 -0.42 14.59
C ARG A 207 4.56 -0.92 13.17
N SER A 208 3.99 -0.08 12.31
CA SER A 208 3.75 -0.44 10.90
C SER A 208 5.07 -0.80 10.17
N MET A 209 6.13 -0.05 10.43
CA MET A 209 7.45 -0.33 9.88
C MET A 209 8.06 -1.64 10.41
N GLU A 210 7.99 -1.86 11.73
CA GLU A 210 8.52 -3.07 12.37
C GLU A 210 7.81 -4.33 11.87
N GLN A 211 6.48 -4.31 11.80
CA GLN A 211 5.68 -5.41 11.30
C GLN A 211 5.98 -5.71 9.83
N THR A 212 6.12 -4.68 9.02
CA THR A 212 6.50 -4.82 7.61
C THR A 212 7.88 -5.45 7.46
N ASN A 213 8.87 -5.02 8.25
CA ASN A 213 10.21 -5.58 8.23
C ASN A 213 10.22 -7.06 8.68
N MET A 214 9.44 -7.40 9.69
CA MET A 214 9.30 -8.77 10.17
C MET A 214 8.69 -9.69 9.11
N LEU A 215 7.65 -9.22 8.41
CA LEU A 215 7.04 -9.99 7.32
C LEU A 215 8.02 -10.27 6.18
N ASN A 216 8.81 -9.28 5.80
CA ASN A 216 9.84 -9.44 4.77
C ASN A 216 10.93 -10.41 5.21
N TYR A 217 11.28 -10.42 6.49
CA TYR A 217 12.23 -11.39 7.05
C TYR A 217 11.69 -12.82 7.00
N VAL A 218 10.44 -13.04 7.42
CA VAL A 218 9.76 -14.35 7.34
C VAL A 218 9.66 -14.83 5.90
N LYS A 219 9.22 -13.98 4.98
CA LYS A 219 9.14 -14.32 3.54
C LYS A 219 10.50 -14.70 2.95
N LYS A 220 11.61 -14.15 3.45
CA LYS A 220 12.98 -14.53 3.05
C LYS A 220 13.41 -15.89 3.60
N LEU A 221 12.93 -16.27 4.80
CA LEU A 221 13.23 -17.58 5.39
C LEU A 221 12.46 -18.71 4.72
N ASP A 222 11.22 -18.44 4.26
CA ASP A 222 10.37 -19.41 3.58
C ASP A 222 10.69 -19.56 2.08
N ALA A 223 11.58 -18.73 1.55
CA ALA A 223 12.07 -18.88 0.19
C ALA A 223 12.95 -20.16 0.12
N PRO A 224 12.69 -21.09 -0.81
CA PRO A 224 13.53 -22.27 -0.97
C PRO A 224 14.97 -21.82 -1.24
N ALA A 225 15.91 -22.42 -0.50
CA ALA A 225 17.34 -22.24 -0.77
C ALA A 225 17.64 -22.76 -2.18
N ASP A 226 18.34 -21.95 -2.99
CA ASP A 226 18.78 -22.27 -4.35
C ASP A 226 19.74 -23.49 -4.36
#